data_7a51819008f3200dfde7ffc4d4b91649
#
_entry.id   7a51819008f3200dfde7ffc4d4b91649
#
_cell.length_a   1.000
_cell.length_b   1.000
_cell.length_c   1.000
_cell.angle_alpha   90.00
_cell.angle_beta   90.00
_cell.angle_gamma   90.00
#
_symmetry.space_group_name_H-M   'P 1'
#
loop_
_entity.id
_entity.type
_entity.pdbx_description
1 polymer ?
#
loop_
_entity_poly.entity_id
_entity_poly.type
_entity_poly.pdbx_seq_one_letter_code
_entity_poly.pdbx_strand_id
1 'polypeptide(L)' 'GTQKWFKNGKLHRDNDLPAVILEDGSKLWYKHGVRYDYPS' A
#
# COMPACT_ATOMS: atom_id res chain seq x y z
N GLY A 1 -2.26 -6.72 -13.28
CA GLY A 1 -3.22 -5.74 -12.82
C GLY A 1 -2.84 -5.12 -11.50
N THR A 2 -3.70 -4.28 -11.01
CA THR A 2 -3.47 -3.61 -9.74
C THR A 2 -3.59 -4.59 -8.57
N GLN A 3 -2.65 -4.52 -7.64
CA GLN A 3 -2.67 -5.34 -6.45
C GLN A 3 -2.87 -4.45 -5.23
N LYS A 4 -3.71 -4.91 -4.32
CA LYS A 4 -4.01 -4.16 -3.10
C LYS A 4 -4.03 -5.10 -1.92
N TRP A 5 -3.55 -4.62 -0.78
CA TRP A 5 -3.55 -5.39 0.47
C TRP A 5 -4.39 -4.66 1.50
N PHE A 6 -5.36 -5.38 2.06
CA PHE A 6 -6.28 -4.82 3.03
C PHE A 6 -6.12 -5.52 4.37
N LYS A 7 -6.37 -4.77 5.42
CA LYS A 7 -6.43 -5.32 6.78
C LYS A 7 -7.55 -4.58 7.51
N ASN A 8 -8.52 -5.35 8.02
CA ASN A 8 -9.68 -4.80 8.71
C ASN A 8 -10.42 -3.77 7.84
N GLY A 9 -10.51 -4.06 6.55
CA GLY A 9 -11.22 -3.19 5.62
C GLY A 9 -10.48 -1.94 5.20
N LYS A 10 -9.19 -1.83 5.57
CA LYS A 10 -8.40 -0.65 5.23
C LYS A 10 -7.13 -1.07 4.52
N LEU A 11 -6.66 -0.24 3.60
CA LEU A 11 -5.39 -0.48 2.94
C LEU A 11 -4.28 -0.45 3.98
N HIS A 12 -3.55 -1.56 4.07
CA HIS A 12 -2.50 -1.69 5.08
C HIS A 12 -1.57 -2.83 4.70
N ARG A 13 -0.28 -2.61 4.84
CA ARG A 13 0.69 -3.66 4.65
C ARG A 13 1.87 -3.43 5.58
N ASP A 14 2.31 -4.53 6.23
CA ASP A 14 3.40 -4.48 7.19
C ASP A 14 4.75 -4.54 6.49
N ASN A 15 5.81 -4.34 7.27
CA ASN A 15 7.20 -4.46 6.82
C ASN A 15 7.56 -3.44 5.76
N ASP A 16 6.92 -2.28 5.81
CA ASP A 16 7.21 -1.18 4.88
C ASP A 16 7.07 -1.57 3.43
N LEU A 17 6.20 -2.54 3.17
CA LEU A 17 5.89 -2.95 1.81
C LEU A 17 4.71 -2.12 1.30
N PRO A 18 4.62 -1.92 -0.02
CA PRO A 18 3.51 -1.13 -0.56
C PRO A 18 2.19 -1.86 -0.40
N ALA A 19 1.14 -1.13 0.00
CA ALA A 19 -0.18 -1.69 0.13
C ALA A 19 -0.91 -1.71 -1.21
N VAL A 20 -0.45 -0.93 -2.18
CA VAL A 20 -1.01 -0.90 -3.53
C VAL A 20 0.12 -0.93 -4.53
N ILE A 21 0.02 -1.81 -5.52
CA ILE A 21 0.95 -1.84 -6.65
C ILE A 21 0.11 -1.72 -7.90
N LEU A 22 0.30 -0.63 -8.63
CA LEU A 22 -0.44 -0.38 -9.85
C LEU A 22 0.15 -1.15 -11.02
N GLU A 23 -0.63 -1.35 -12.04
CA GLU A 23 -0.19 -2.17 -13.17
C GLU A 23 0.93 -1.53 -13.97
N ASP A 24 1.15 -0.22 -13.81
CA ASP A 24 2.25 0.46 -14.46
C ASP A 24 3.55 0.41 -13.65
N GLY A 25 3.52 -0.28 -12.51
CA GLY A 25 4.67 -0.41 -11.64
C GLY A 25 4.71 0.59 -10.50
N SER A 26 3.75 1.51 -10.46
CA SER A 26 3.68 2.47 -9.35
C SER A 26 3.32 1.77 -8.05
N LYS A 27 3.87 2.27 -6.95
CA LYS A 27 3.64 1.69 -5.63
C LYS A 27 3.15 2.77 -4.68
N LEU A 28 2.17 2.39 -3.86
CA LEU A 28 1.61 3.30 -2.87
C LEU A 28 1.65 2.62 -1.51
N TRP A 29 2.17 3.33 -0.53
CA TRP A 29 2.29 2.81 0.83
C TRP A 29 1.15 3.36 1.68
N TYR A 30 0.41 2.44 2.33
CA TYR A 30 -0.68 2.81 3.22
C TYR A 30 -0.51 2.09 4.54
N LYS A 31 -0.92 2.74 5.61
CA LYS A 31 -0.94 2.15 6.93
C LYS A 31 -2.22 2.59 7.62
N HIS A 32 -3.06 1.62 7.98
CA HIS A 32 -4.36 1.87 8.60
C HIS A 32 -5.24 2.78 7.74
N GLY A 33 -5.14 2.64 6.42
CA GLY A 33 -5.92 3.43 5.50
C GLY A 33 -5.36 4.82 5.20
N VAL A 34 -4.23 5.16 5.81
CA VAL A 34 -3.60 6.48 5.61
C VAL A 34 -2.37 6.32 4.73
N ARG A 35 -2.30 7.12 3.68
CA ARG A 35 -1.17 7.08 2.77
C ARG A 35 0.05 7.77 3.39
N TYR A 36 1.22 7.19 3.18
CA TYR A 36 2.46 7.79 3.61
C TYR A 36 3.54 7.53 2.56
N ASP A 37 4.60 8.31 2.63
CA ASP A 37 5.71 8.17 1.69
C ASP A 37 6.78 7.26 2.29
N TYR A 38 7.23 6.28 1.51
CA TYR A 38 8.31 5.39 1.92
C TYR A 38 9.18 5.11 0.69
N PRO A 39 10.47 5.15 0.84
CA PRO A 39 11.18 5.59 2.05
C PRO A 39 11.07 7.10 2.22
N SER A 40 10.86 7.50 3.47
CA SER A 40 10.66 8.94 3.74
C SER A 40 11.96 9.61 4.14
#